data_6c6969d74928c3fcbe1356eb8bbb084d
#
_entry.id   6c6969d74928c3fcbe1356eb8bbb084d
#
_cell.length_a   1.000
_cell.length_b   1.000
_cell.length_c   1.000
_cell.angle_alpha   90.00
_cell.angle_beta   90.00
_cell.angle_gamma   90.00
#
_symmetry.space_group_name_H-M   'P 1'
#
loop_
_entity.id
_entity.type
_entity.pdbx_description
1 polymer ?
#
loop_
_entity_poly.entity_id
_entity_poly.type
_entity_poly.pdbx_seq_one_letter_code
_entity_poly.pdbx_strand_id
1 'polypeptide(L)'
;MFLKKNYKNFVFNEGYSNKKNLFKSALGSKIFYKGSKYIDLSLGAGSLILGHNSSIYKYAIKNLTKKNISSLAAPNQQAADFAEVINKIFPQYSKFIFCNSGTEAVFKSLRICNAISKKRMVIAVTGSWHGSVNHASCQLQQ
;
A
#
# COMPACT_ATOMS: atom_id res chain seq x y z
N MET A 1 23.60 -5.73 -14.41
CA MET A 1 24.34 -4.63 -15.02
C MET A 1 23.50 -3.78 -15.99
N PHE A 2 22.32 -4.20 -16.38
CA PHE A 2 21.44 -3.54 -17.35
C PHE A 2 20.68 -2.29 -16.84
N LEU A 3 20.42 -2.16 -15.55
CA LEU A 3 19.56 -1.10 -15.03
C LEU A 3 20.22 0.28 -14.84
N LYS A 4 21.55 0.38 -14.88
CA LYS A 4 22.24 1.67 -14.61
C LYS A 4 22.07 2.73 -15.71
N LYS A 5 21.93 2.32 -16.96
CA LYS A 5 21.81 3.22 -18.12
C LYS A 5 20.36 3.59 -18.46
N ASN A 6 19.41 2.72 -18.11
CA ASN A 6 18.04 2.77 -18.62
C ASN A 6 16.97 3.23 -17.63
N TYR A 7 17.31 3.41 -16.35
CA TYR A 7 16.32 3.88 -15.36
C TYR A 7 15.65 5.18 -15.76
N LYS A 8 16.41 6.12 -16.32
CA LYS A 8 15.88 7.40 -16.78
C LYS A 8 14.85 7.31 -17.89
N ASN A 9 14.91 6.21 -18.68
CA ASN A 9 14.11 6.05 -19.89
C ASN A 9 12.86 5.19 -19.65
N PHE A 10 12.85 4.37 -18.59
CA PHE A 10 11.81 3.37 -18.36
C PHE A 10 11.01 3.59 -17.08
N VAL A 11 11.52 4.34 -16.11
CA VAL A 11 10.79 4.61 -14.86
C VAL A 11 10.49 6.10 -14.78
N PHE A 12 9.21 6.42 -14.81
CA PHE A 12 8.74 7.78 -14.62
C PHE A 12 8.88 8.16 -13.14
N ASN A 13 9.46 9.32 -12.87
CA ASN A 13 9.59 9.82 -11.51
C ASN A 13 8.35 10.65 -11.17
N GLU A 14 7.48 10.12 -10.37
CA GLU A 14 6.25 10.78 -9.91
C GLU A 14 6.50 11.93 -8.91
N GLY A 15 7.61 12.64 -9.01
CA GLY A 15 7.91 13.81 -8.16
C GLY A 15 8.65 13.50 -6.87
N TYR A 16 9.02 12.25 -6.62
CA TYR A 16 9.67 11.85 -5.36
C TYR A 16 11.13 12.29 -5.19
N SER A 17 11.71 12.98 -6.07
CA SER A 17 13.06 13.57 -5.97
C SER A 17 13.82 13.50 -7.28
N ASN A 18 14.47 14.59 -7.62
CA ASN A 18 15.43 14.64 -8.73
C ASN A 18 16.74 13.87 -8.46
N LYS A 19 16.90 13.29 -7.26
CA LYS A 19 18.08 12.52 -6.87
C LYS A 19 17.93 11.07 -7.34
N LYS A 20 18.82 10.66 -8.23
CA LYS A 20 18.87 9.35 -8.90
C LYS A 20 19.48 8.25 -8.02
N ASN A 21 19.05 8.15 -6.78
CA ASN A 21 19.57 7.17 -5.86
C ASN A 21 18.79 5.86 -6.01
N LEU A 22 19.44 4.83 -6.54
CA LEU A 22 18.90 3.49 -6.63
C LEU A 22 19.37 2.68 -5.44
N PHE A 23 18.49 2.48 -4.46
CA PHE A 23 18.74 1.61 -3.32
C PHE A 23 18.69 0.15 -3.76
N LYS A 24 19.63 -0.67 -3.28
CA LYS A 24 19.75 -2.08 -3.70
C LYS A 24 19.28 -3.05 -2.63
N SER A 25 19.32 -2.65 -1.36
CA SER A 25 18.97 -3.49 -0.24
C SER A 25 18.43 -2.67 0.93
N ALA A 26 17.64 -3.33 1.76
CA ALA A 26 17.06 -2.73 2.95
C ALA A 26 16.83 -3.81 4.02
N LEU A 27 16.85 -3.42 5.30
CA LEU A 27 16.58 -4.30 6.43
C LEU A 27 16.03 -3.51 7.62
N GLY A 28 14.90 -3.92 8.14
CA GLY A 28 14.20 -3.19 9.21
C GLY A 28 13.90 -1.75 8.81
N SER A 29 14.36 -0.78 9.58
CA SER A 29 14.23 0.65 9.26
C SER A 29 15.40 1.22 8.47
N LYS A 30 16.24 0.38 7.86
CA LYS A 30 17.48 0.82 7.22
C LYS A 30 17.49 0.48 5.74
N ILE A 31 17.98 1.44 4.93
CA ILE A 31 18.28 1.27 3.52
C ILE A 31 19.78 1.46 3.27
N PHE A 32 20.31 0.76 2.28
CA PHE A 32 21.73 0.76 1.98
C PHE A 32 21.99 1.31 0.57
N TYR A 33 22.90 2.27 0.49
CA TYR A 33 23.27 2.91 -0.77
C TYR A 33 24.75 3.24 -0.79
N LYS A 34 25.46 2.76 -1.81
CA LYS A 34 26.91 2.99 -2.03
C LYS A 34 27.79 2.73 -0.78
N GLY A 35 27.51 1.64 -0.08
CA GLY A 35 28.25 1.27 1.14
C GLY A 35 27.82 1.99 2.41
N SER A 36 27.00 3.03 2.31
CA SER A 36 26.47 3.76 3.46
C SER A 36 25.10 3.25 3.89
N LYS A 37 24.80 3.40 5.17
CA LYS A 37 23.54 3.05 5.81
C LYS A 37 22.75 4.31 6.14
N TYR A 38 21.47 4.31 5.78
CA TYR A 38 20.52 5.40 6.06
C TYR A 38 19.32 4.85 6.83
N ILE A 39 18.67 5.70 7.61
CA ILE A 39 17.39 5.38 8.22
C ILE A 39 16.29 5.73 7.21
N ASP A 40 15.41 4.77 6.94
CA ASP A 40 14.24 4.98 6.11
C ASP A 40 13.07 5.45 6.98
N LEU A 41 12.81 6.74 6.95
CA LEU A 41 11.66 7.35 7.63
C LEU A 41 10.38 7.30 6.80
N SER A 42 10.48 6.94 5.52
CA SER A 42 9.33 6.85 4.63
C SER A 42 8.60 5.50 4.75
N LEU A 43 9.35 4.41 4.87
CA LEU A 43 8.84 3.04 4.93
C LEU A 43 7.70 2.78 3.92
N GLY A 44 7.95 3.16 2.66
CA GLY A 44 6.97 3.01 1.59
C GLY A 44 5.69 3.82 1.82
N ALA A 45 5.83 5.09 2.25
CA ALA A 45 4.72 5.97 2.64
C ALA A 45 3.84 5.36 3.75
N GLY A 46 4.47 4.69 4.71
CA GLY A 46 3.82 4.08 5.86
C GLY A 46 3.25 2.68 5.63
N SER A 47 3.38 2.12 4.44
CA SER A 47 2.89 0.76 4.14
C SER A 47 3.75 -0.36 4.74
N LEU A 48 5.02 -0.10 5.03
CA LEU A 48 5.97 -1.06 5.58
C LEU A 48 6.08 -0.97 7.12
N ILE A 49 4.96 -1.04 7.83
CA ILE A 49 4.91 -0.90 9.30
C ILE A 49 5.81 -1.90 10.05
N LEU A 50 6.08 -3.07 9.47
CA LEU A 50 6.97 -4.09 10.02
C LEU A 50 8.43 -3.89 9.60
N GLY A 51 8.72 -2.86 8.80
CA GLY A 51 10.03 -2.61 8.21
C GLY A 51 10.38 -3.56 7.07
N HIS A 52 11.50 -3.27 6.43
CA HIS A 52 12.01 -4.08 5.31
C HIS A 52 12.41 -5.47 5.74
N ASN A 53 12.02 -6.48 4.95
CA ASN A 53 12.49 -7.86 5.09
C ASN A 53 12.20 -8.48 6.47
N SER A 54 11.05 -8.18 7.07
CA SER A 54 10.66 -8.69 8.39
C SER A 54 10.52 -10.22 8.39
N SER A 55 10.72 -10.85 9.55
CA SER A 55 10.53 -12.30 9.73
C SER A 55 9.09 -12.73 9.50
N ILE A 56 8.13 -11.89 9.89
CA ILE A 56 6.68 -12.12 9.68
C ILE A 56 6.37 -12.18 8.19
N TYR A 57 6.90 -11.25 7.40
CA TYR A 57 6.73 -11.24 5.95
C TYR A 57 7.31 -12.49 5.28
N LYS A 58 8.53 -12.89 5.67
CA LYS A 58 9.16 -14.13 5.17
C LYS A 58 8.33 -15.37 5.51
N TYR A 59 7.82 -15.44 6.73
CA TYR A 59 6.96 -16.53 7.16
C TYR A 59 5.67 -16.59 6.33
N ALA A 60 5.02 -15.46 6.11
CA ALA A 60 3.79 -15.39 5.30
C ALA A 60 4.04 -15.87 3.86
N ILE A 61 5.10 -15.40 3.19
CA ILE A 61 5.45 -15.85 1.84
C ILE A 61 5.72 -17.35 1.81
N LYS A 62 6.52 -17.87 2.75
CA LYS A 62 6.83 -19.30 2.85
C LYS A 62 5.56 -20.14 2.99
N ASN A 63 4.59 -19.68 3.76
CA ASN A 63 3.32 -20.38 3.93
C ASN A 63 2.44 -20.34 2.68
N LEU A 64 2.39 -19.20 1.99
CA LEU A 64 1.65 -19.09 0.73
C LEU A 64 2.20 -20.03 -0.33
N THR A 65 3.52 -20.09 -0.48
CA THR A 65 4.17 -21.01 -1.45
C THR A 65 3.93 -22.47 -1.12
N LYS A 66 3.89 -22.86 0.16
CA LYS A 66 3.58 -24.24 0.56
C LYS A 66 2.15 -24.65 0.23
N LYS A 67 1.20 -23.73 0.28
CA LYS A 67 -0.21 -23.99 0.01
C LYS A 67 -0.56 -23.99 -1.48
N ASN A 68 0.39 -23.67 -2.36
CA ASN A 68 0.21 -23.51 -3.80
C ASN A 68 -0.95 -22.57 -4.20
N ILE A 69 -1.28 -21.60 -3.31
CA ILE A 69 -2.31 -20.59 -3.54
C ILE A 69 -1.63 -19.25 -3.69
N SER A 70 -1.69 -18.66 -4.88
CA SER A 70 -1.11 -17.35 -5.15
C SER A 70 -2.14 -16.22 -5.11
N SER A 71 -3.22 -16.38 -5.86
CA SER A 71 -4.32 -15.40 -5.92
C SER A 71 -5.57 -16.08 -6.46
N LEU A 72 -6.70 -15.77 -5.84
CA LEU A 72 -8.01 -16.25 -6.28
C LEU A 72 -8.97 -15.07 -6.36
N ALA A 73 -9.65 -14.90 -7.49
CA ALA A 73 -10.79 -14.01 -7.64
C ALA A 73 -12.09 -14.64 -7.08
N ALA A 74 -11.97 -15.35 -5.95
CA ALA A 74 -13.03 -16.09 -5.30
C ALA A 74 -12.85 -16.05 -3.76
N PRO A 75 -13.88 -16.34 -2.98
CA PRO A 75 -13.76 -16.50 -1.53
C PRO A 75 -12.66 -17.53 -1.19
N ASN A 76 -11.81 -17.20 -0.25
CA ASN A 76 -10.72 -18.06 0.19
C ASN A 76 -10.60 -18.05 1.72
N GLN A 77 -10.07 -19.14 2.27
CA GLN A 77 -9.97 -19.33 3.71
C GLN A 77 -9.09 -18.26 4.39
N GLN A 78 -8.00 -17.83 3.74
CA GLN A 78 -7.09 -16.84 4.31
C GLN A 78 -7.78 -15.49 4.54
N ALA A 79 -8.64 -15.06 3.61
CA ALA A 79 -9.40 -13.83 3.75
C ALA A 79 -10.44 -13.97 4.88
N ALA A 80 -11.09 -15.13 5.01
CA ALA A 80 -12.03 -15.40 6.08
C ALA A 80 -11.34 -15.38 7.47
N ASP A 81 -10.23 -16.10 7.61
CA ASP A 81 -9.44 -16.14 8.84
C ASP A 81 -8.96 -14.73 9.24
N PHE A 82 -8.52 -13.93 8.27
CA PHE A 82 -8.07 -12.56 8.52
C PHE A 82 -9.23 -11.64 8.91
N ALA A 83 -10.38 -11.77 8.27
CA ALA A 83 -11.58 -11.04 8.65
C ALA A 83 -11.99 -11.33 10.10
N GLU A 84 -11.91 -12.60 10.53
CA GLU A 84 -12.19 -13.01 11.90
C GLU A 84 -11.21 -12.36 12.91
N VAL A 85 -9.93 -12.32 12.60
CA VAL A 85 -8.92 -11.64 13.43
C VAL A 85 -9.22 -10.15 13.55
N ILE A 86 -9.54 -9.47 12.43
CA ILE A 86 -9.89 -8.04 12.46
C ILE A 86 -11.17 -7.81 13.25
N ASN A 87 -12.17 -8.67 13.11
CA ASN A 87 -13.42 -8.55 13.87
C ASN A 87 -13.20 -8.65 15.39
N LYS A 88 -12.26 -9.50 15.85
CA LYS A 88 -11.90 -9.58 17.29
C LYS A 88 -11.29 -8.26 17.80
N ILE A 89 -10.57 -7.53 16.96
CA ILE A 89 -9.96 -6.23 17.31
C ILE A 89 -11.00 -5.10 17.22
N PHE A 90 -11.86 -5.16 16.23
CA PHE A 90 -12.90 -4.16 15.93
C PHE A 90 -14.28 -4.79 15.83
N PRO A 91 -14.88 -5.22 16.96
CA PRO A 91 -16.12 -6.00 16.97
C PRO A 91 -17.35 -5.24 16.43
N GLN A 92 -17.27 -3.91 16.34
CA GLN A 92 -18.31 -3.07 15.74
C GLN A 92 -18.43 -3.25 14.22
N TYR A 93 -17.44 -3.83 13.56
CA TYR A 93 -17.45 -4.10 12.12
C TYR A 93 -17.60 -5.60 11.85
N SER A 94 -18.66 -5.99 11.17
CA SER A 94 -18.97 -7.40 10.88
C SER A 94 -18.64 -7.82 9.45
N LYS A 95 -18.32 -6.86 8.57
CA LYS A 95 -18.04 -7.12 7.14
C LYS A 95 -16.81 -6.34 6.68
N PHE A 96 -15.96 -7.01 5.91
CA PHE A 96 -14.69 -6.48 5.45
C PHE A 96 -14.54 -6.65 3.94
N ILE A 97 -13.99 -5.64 3.29
CA ILE A 97 -13.58 -5.68 1.89
C ILE A 97 -12.08 -5.44 1.87
N PHE A 98 -11.34 -6.45 1.44
CA PHE A 98 -9.89 -6.34 1.31
C PHE A 98 -9.52 -5.65 -0.01
N CYS A 99 -8.46 -4.84 0.04
CA CYS A 99 -7.96 -4.03 -1.06
C CYS A 99 -6.44 -4.13 -1.12
N ASN A 100 -5.88 -3.93 -2.32
CA ASN A 100 -4.43 -3.98 -2.52
C ASN A 100 -3.74 -2.64 -2.21
N SER A 101 -4.49 -1.56 -2.10
CA SER A 101 -3.95 -0.22 -1.80
C SER A 101 -4.96 0.65 -1.06
N GLY A 102 -4.47 1.69 -0.37
CA GLY A 102 -5.32 2.71 0.24
C GLY A 102 -6.18 3.46 -0.78
N THR A 103 -5.65 3.71 -1.96
CA THR A 103 -6.41 4.31 -3.08
C THR A 103 -7.63 3.48 -3.46
N GLU A 104 -7.46 2.16 -3.59
CA GLU A 104 -8.57 1.25 -3.89
C GLU A 104 -9.59 1.22 -2.75
N ALA A 105 -9.14 1.23 -1.50
CA ALA A 105 -10.01 1.26 -0.33
C ALA A 105 -10.86 2.54 -0.30
N VAL A 106 -10.25 3.71 -0.50
CA VAL A 106 -10.96 4.99 -0.57
C VAL A 106 -11.96 5.00 -1.73
N PHE A 107 -11.56 4.53 -2.91
CA PHE A 107 -12.46 4.46 -4.07
C PHE A 107 -13.68 3.59 -3.80
N LYS A 108 -13.49 2.39 -3.25
CA LYS A 108 -14.60 1.48 -2.88
C LYS A 108 -15.49 2.09 -1.81
N SER A 109 -14.91 2.74 -0.80
CA SER A 109 -15.67 3.43 0.25
C SER A 109 -16.56 4.54 -0.30
N LEU A 110 -16.01 5.38 -1.17
CA LEU A 110 -16.79 6.45 -1.82
C LEU A 110 -17.94 5.89 -2.66
N ARG A 111 -17.71 4.80 -3.39
CA ARG A 111 -18.78 4.14 -4.16
C ARG A 111 -19.90 3.61 -3.27
N ILE A 112 -19.55 2.97 -2.16
CA ILE A 112 -20.52 2.45 -1.20
C ILE A 112 -21.31 3.61 -0.57
N CYS A 113 -20.62 4.65 -0.12
CA CYS A 113 -21.27 5.84 0.45
C CYS A 113 -22.24 6.49 -0.53
N ASN A 114 -21.83 6.66 -1.79
CA ASN A 114 -22.69 7.24 -2.82
C ASN A 114 -23.94 6.36 -3.11
N ALA A 115 -23.76 5.04 -3.15
CA ALA A 115 -24.86 4.10 -3.37
C ALA A 115 -25.92 4.14 -2.25
N ILE A 116 -25.45 4.26 -1.00
CA ILE A 116 -26.32 4.30 0.18
C ILE A 116 -26.96 5.68 0.35
N SER A 117 -26.15 6.75 0.31
CA SER A 117 -26.61 8.11 0.61
C SER A 117 -27.28 8.79 -0.57
N LYS A 118 -27.07 8.31 -1.79
CA LYS A 118 -27.44 8.94 -3.07
C LYS A 118 -26.87 10.37 -3.24
N LYS A 119 -25.91 10.76 -2.42
CA LYS A 119 -25.22 12.04 -2.47
C LYS A 119 -23.92 11.91 -3.26
N ARG A 120 -23.59 12.94 -4.04
CA ARG A 120 -22.37 12.96 -4.88
C ARG A 120 -21.26 13.83 -4.32
N MET A 121 -21.57 14.70 -3.36
CA MET A 121 -20.59 15.62 -2.80
C MET A 121 -19.73 14.91 -1.75
N VAL A 122 -18.42 15.10 -1.85
CA VAL A 122 -17.41 14.61 -0.92
C VAL A 122 -16.69 15.81 -0.32
N ILE A 123 -16.58 15.83 0.99
CA ILE A 123 -15.80 16.85 1.71
C ILE A 123 -14.44 16.24 2.03
N ALA A 124 -13.38 16.88 1.59
CA ALA A 124 -12.00 16.48 1.88
C ALA A 124 -11.27 17.58 2.66
N VAL A 125 -10.37 17.18 3.55
CA VAL A 125 -9.56 18.13 4.32
C VAL A 125 -8.34 18.53 3.49
N THR A 126 -8.13 19.83 3.30
CA THR A 126 -6.97 20.36 2.59
C THR A 126 -5.67 19.88 3.24
N GLY A 127 -4.71 19.45 2.45
CA GLY A 127 -3.44 18.90 2.93
C GLY A 127 -3.47 17.41 3.28
N SER A 128 -4.64 16.76 3.27
CA SER A 128 -4.73 15.32 3.51
C SER A 128 -4.57 14.52 2.24
N TRP A 129 -3.89 13.36 2.37
CA TRP A 129 -3.76 12.40 1.28
C TRP A 129 -4.87 11.35 1.34
N HIS A 130 -5.67 11.27 0.29
CA HIS A 130 -6.77 10.31 0.16
C HIS A 130 -6.60 9.33 -1.00
N GLY A 131 -5.37 9.13 -1.46
CA GLY A 131 -5.08 8.33 -2.64
C GLY A 131 -5.24 9.11 -3.96
N SER A 132 -4.96 8.44 -5.07
CA SER A 132 -5.00 9.03 -6.42
C SER A 132 -6.40 8.93 -7.06
N VAL A 133 -7.47 9.26 -6.32
CA VAL A 133 -8.85 9.22 -6.81
C VAL A 133 -9.33 10.65 -7.10
N ASN A 134 -9.85 10.89 -8.29
CA ASN A 134 -10.26 12.22 -8.76
C ASN A 134 -11.20 12.97 -7.80
N HIS A 135 -12.10 12.25 -7.13
CA HIS A 135 -13.06 12.85 -6.18
C HIS A 135 -12.46 13.16 -4.80
N ALA A 136 -11.28 12.67 -4.50
CA ALA A 136 -10.60 12.87 -3.22
C ALA A 136 -9.28 13.65 -3.35
N SER A 137 -8.87 13.97 -4.58
CA SER A 137 -7.63 14.71 -4.88
C SER A 137 -7.90 16.20 -5.06
N CYS A 138 -8.56 16.85 -4.09
CA CYS A 138 -8.79 18.30 -4.08
C CYS A 138 -7.51 19.15 -3.99
N GLN A 139 -6.33 18.56 -4.17
CA GLN A 139 -5.04 19.24 -4.03
C GLN A 139 -4.38 19.68 -5.34
N LEU A 140 -4.98 19.40 -6.49
CA LEU A 140 -4.33 19.71 -7.78
C LEU A 140 -4.90 20.93 -8.51
N GLN A 141 -5.60 21.82 -7.80
CA GLN A 141 -5.98 23.13 -8.33
C GLN A 141 -5.38 24.23 -7.45
N GLN A 142 -4.08 24.44 -7.62
CA GLN A 142 -3.40 25.72 -7.44
C GLN A 142 -2.41 25.90 -8.55
#